data_6f5503cb2104ea13ea63bbc6a06d1540
#
_entry.id   6f5503cb2104ea13ea63bbc6a06d1540
#
_cell.length_a   1.000
_cell.length_b   1.000
_cell.length_c   1.000
_cell.angle_alpha   90.00
_cell.angle_beta   90.00
_cell.angle_gamma   90.00
#
_symmetry.space_group_name_H-M   'P 1'
#
loop_
_entity.id
_entity.type
_entity.pdbx_description
1 polymer ?
#
loop_
_entity_poly.entity_id
_entity_poly.type
_entity_poly.pdbx_seq_one_letter_code
_entity_poly.pdbx_strand_id
1 'polypeptide(L)'
;DTKYGFGIGGGKLPILYLYRHSIELYLKSAITLIYKISFKKSKTGNDDFPKLVENGKEKKIFNVHSIKTLFENFLIILENNRDSIDSRTGYNWFDIPEEIPILINKLEEYDSNSTMFRYPISMDKNVEYKKSTYKKCNLVKGKTPKESKSESKSKIFLLVHNGNDEIIESYVSDNEVLSEIHEVLKE
;
A
#
# COMPACT_ATOMS: atom_id res chain seq x y z
N ASP A 1 16.29 -0.53 -24.19
CA ASP A 1 15.95 0.66 -23.37
C ASP A 1 15.40 0.18 -22.03
N THR A 2 16.28 -0.01 -21.06
CA THR A 2 15.89 -0.38 -19.71
C THR A 2 15.40 0.87 -18.97
N LYS A 3 14.09 1.02 -18.83
CA LYS A 3 13.44 2.00 -17.93
C LYS A 3 13.52 1.58 -16.45
N TYR A 4 14.60 0.92 -16.04
CA TYR A 4 14.73 0.52 -14.64
C TYR A 4 15.32 1.68 -13.85
N GLY A 5 14.69 2.01 -12.75
CA GLY A 5 15.30 2.81 -11.71
C GLY A 5 16.35 1.98 -10.97
N PHE A 6 17.33 2.62 -10.39
CA PHE A 6 18.39 2.00 -9.61
C PHE A 6 18.22 2.37 -8.13
N GLY A 7 18.37 1.38 -7.28
CA GLY A 7 18.27 1.59 -5.84
C GLY A 7 16.88 1.25 -5.27
N ILE A 8 16.86 0.35 -4.35
CA ILE A 8 15.70 0.02 -3.52
C ILE A 8 15.67 1.06 -2.40
N GLY A 9 14.52 1.61 -2.08
CA GLY A 9 14.30 2.70 -1.12
C GLY A 9 14.82 2.51 0.30
N GLY A 10 16.04 2.02 0.46
CA GLY A 10 16.72 1.83 1.73
C GLY A 10 15.88 1.04 2.73
N GLY A 11 15.91 1.41 4.00
CA GLY A 11 15.10 0.78 5.04
C GLY A 11 13.59 1.11 5.00
N LYS A 12 13.11 1.96 4.06
CA LYS A 12 11.71 2.38 4.03
C LYS A 12 10.77 1.26 3.58
N LEU A 13 11.12 0.47 2.58
CA LEU A 13 10.25 -0.60 2.07
C LEU A 13 9.83 -1.62 3.14
N PRO A 14 10.72 -2.15 3.99
CA PRO A 14 10.32 -3.03 5.09
C PRO A 14 9.36 -2.35 6.08
N ILE A 15 9.57 -1.07 6.38
CA ILE A 15 8.69 -0.32 7.29
C ILE A 15 7.31 -0.15 6.65
N LEU A 16 7.23 0.24 5.38
CA LEU A 16 5.98 0.38 4.66
C LEU A 16 5.23 -0.96 4.55
N TYR A 17 5.96 -2.06 4.34
CA TYR A 17 5.39 -3.40 4.39
C TYR A 17 4.76 -3.71 5.74
N LEU A 18 5.45 -3.42 6.84
CA LEU A 18 4.94 -3.67 8.18
C LEU A 18 3.69 -2.84 8.48
N TYR A 19 3.65 -1.57 8.13
CA TYR A 19 2.45 -0.73 8.30
C TYR A 19 1.27 -1.29 7.51
N ARG A 20 1.47 -1.52 6.21
CA ARG A 20 0.42 -2.08 5.37
C ARG A 20 -0.07 -3.43 5.86
N HIS A 21 0.85 -4.31 6.23
CA HIS A 21 0.52 -5.64 6.75
C HIS A 21 -0.24 -5.56 8.08
N SER A 22 0.11 -4.61 8.94
CA SER A 22 -0.62 -4.36 10.19
C SER A 22 -2.08 -3.99 9.91
N ILE A 23 -2.34 -3.08 8.97
CA ILE A 23 -3.71 -2.70 8.57
C ILE A 23 -4.48 -3.94 8.07
N GLU A 24 -3.87 -4.76 7.21
CA GLU A 24 -4.46 -6.00 6.72
C GLU A 24 -4.84 -6.94 7.87
N LEU A 25 -3.93 -7.14 8.83
CA LEU A 25 -4.17 -8.01 10.00
C LEU A 25 -5.26 -7.44 10.93
N TYR A 26 -5.28 -6.13 11.17
CA TYR A 26 -6.32 -5.49 11.97
C TYR A 26 -7.71 -5.68 11.36
N LEU A 27 -7.86 -5.42 10.06
CA LEU A 27 -9.13 -5.64 9.35
C LEU A 27 -9.57 -7.11 9.40
N LYS A 28 -8.67 -8.04 9.12
CA LYS A 28 -8.95 -9.48 9.21
C LYS A 28 -9.36 -9.90 10.62
N SER A 29 -8.69 -9.37 11.64
CA SER A 29 -9.01 -9.66 13.04
C SER A 29 -10.38 -9.11 13.44
N ALA A 30 -10.69 -7.88 13.06
CA ALA A 30 -11.98 -7.24 13.33
C ALA A 30 -13.13 -8.01 12.65
N ILE A 31 -12.99 -8.33 11.36
CA ILE A 31 -13.96 -9.13 10.61
C ILE A 31 -14.19 -10.49 11.28
N THR A 32 -13.11 -11.18 11.64
CA THR A 32 -13.18 -12.49 12.28
C THR A 32 -13.84 -12.42 13.64
N LEU A 33 -13.58 -11.37 14.41
CA LEU A 33 -14.19 -11.17 15.72
C LEU A 33 -15.70 -10.96 15.60
N ILE A 34 -16.14 -10.05 14.72
CA ILE A 34 -17.58 -9.80 14.49
C ILE A 34 -18.26 -11.09 14.01
N TYR A 35 -17.65 -11.79 13.06
CA TYR A 35 -18.13 -13.06 12.56
C TYR A 35 -18.35 -14.07 13.71
N LYS A 36 -17.36 -14.29 14.56
CA LYS A 36 -17.47 -15.21 15.70
C LYS A 36 -18.55 -14.80 16.71
N ILE A 37 -18.72 -13.50 16.94
CA ILE A 37 -19.77 -12.99 17.83
C ILE A 37 -21.16 -13.26 17.27
N SER A 38 -21.33 -13.12 15.96
CA SER A 38 -22.60 -13.32 15.25
C SER A 38 -22.93 -14.80 15.09
N PHE A 39 -21.95 -15.64 14.82
CA PHE A 39 -22.13 -17.08 14.58
C PHE A 39 -22.32 -17.92 15.83
N LYS A 40 -22.00 -17.40 17.02
CA LYS A 40 -22.34 -18.10 18.29
C LYS A 40 -23.85 -18.37 18.44
N LYS A 41 -24.69 -17.74 17.62
CA LYS A 41 -26.15 -17.97 17.57
C LYS A 41 -26.57 -19.06 16.57
N SER A 42 -25.71 -19.47 15.62
CA SER A 42 -26.03 -20.46 14.60
C SER A 42 -25.19 -21.72 14.77
N LYS A 43 -25.81 -22.79 15.27
CA LYS A 43 -25.14 -24.09 15.50
C LYS A 43 -24.98 -24.96 14.21
N THR A 44 -25.13 -24.39 13.03
CA THR A 44 -25.14 -25.15 11.78
C THR A 44 -24.17 -24.56 10.77
N GLY A 45 -22.96 -25.11 10.73
CA GLY A 45 -22.03 -24.84 9.62
C GLY A 45 -20.57 -25.10 9.98
N ASN A 46 -19.93 -25.92 9.18
CA ASN A 46 -18.51 -26.29 9.28
C ASN A 46 -17.54 -25.19 8.79
N ASP A 47 -18.00 -23.97 8.56
CA ASP A 47 -17.12 -22.88 8.12
C ASP A 47 -16.63 -22.08 9.32
N ASP A 48 -15.48 -22.43 9.84
CA ASP A 48 -14.83 -21.75 10.98
C ASP A 48 -14.36 -20.31 10.70
N PHE A 49 -14.40 -19.88 9.44
CA PHE A 49 -13.85 -18.61 8.99
C PHE A 49 -14.76 -17.86 8.02
N PRO A 50 -14.79 -16.51 8.09
CA PRO A 50 -15.60 -15.70 7.20
C PRO A 50 -15.15 -15.83 5.74
N LYS A 51 -16.13 -15.84 4.84
CA LYS A 51 -15.94 -15.65 3.41
C LYS A 51 -16.24 -14.19 3.07
N LEU A 52 -15.41 -13.62 2.23
CA LEU A 52 -15.50 -12.24 1.76
C LEU A 52 -15.75 -12.22 0.26
N VAL A 53 -16.40 -11.17 -0.21
CA VAL A 53 -16.62 -10.98 -1.65
C VAL A 53 -15.50 -10.13 -2.22
N GLU A 54 -14.78 -10.65 -3.22
CA GLU A 54 -13.77 -9.94 -3.99
C GLU A 54 -14.05 -10.14 -5.48
N ASN A 55 -14.27 -9.05 -6.21
CA ASN A 55 -14.62 -9.07 -7.64
C ASN A 55 -15.82 -10.00 -7.96
N GLY A 56 -16.85 -9.96 -7.12
CA GLY A 56 -18.06 -10.78 -7.28
C GLY A 56 -17.89 -12.26 -6.94
N LYS A 57 -16.74 -12.69 -6.39
CA LYS A 57 -16.48 -14.08 -6.00
C LYS A 57 -16.22 -14.21 -4.51
N GLU A 58 -16.78 -15.23 -3.90
CA GLU A 58 -16.48 -15.56 -2.52
C GLU A 58 -15.06 -16.12 -2.38
N LYS A 59 -14.31 -15.57 -1.44
CA LYS A 59 -12.98 -16.04 -1.04
C LYS A 59 -12.90 -16.18 0.47
N LYS A 60 -12.14 -17.15 0.94
CA LYS A 60 -11.78 -17.24 2.36
C LYS A 60 -10.96 -15.99 2.74
N ILE A 61 -11.20 -15.45 3.93
CA ILE A 61 -10.53 -14.22 4.43
C ILE A 61 -9.00 -14.28 4.31
N PHE A 62 -8.39 -15.44 4.44
CA PHE A 62 -6.94 -15.64 4.33
C PHE A 62 -6.39 -15.31 2.93
N ASN A 63 -7.21 -15.49 1.90
CA ASN A 63 -6.85 -15.31 0.50
C ASN A 63 -7.17 -13.92 -0.04
N VAL A 64 -7.66 -13.02 0.82
CA VAL A 64 -7.93 -11.62 0.47
C VAL A 64 -6.80 -10.76 1.02
N HIS A 65 -6.12 -10.04 0.16
CA HIS A 65 -4.98 -9.19 0.50
C HIS A 65 -5.19 -7.71 0.14
N SER A 66 -6.20 -7.38 -0.66
CA SER A 66 -6.60 -6.01 -0.94
C SER A 66 -7.16 -5.38 0.33
N ILE A 67 -6.53 -4.30 0.79
CA ILE A 67 -6.99 -3.55 1.98
C ILE A 67 -8.35 -2.94 1.71
N LYS A 68 -8.57 -2.43 0.50
CA LYS A 68 -9.86 -1.88 0.07
C LYS A 68 -10.96 -2.93 0.18
N THR A 69 -10.76 -4.10 -0.40
CA THR A 69 -11.73 -5.21 -0.33
C THR A 69 -12.00 -5.63 1.12
N LEU A 70 -10.97 -5.71 1.95
CA LEU A 70 -11.13 -6.02 3.38
C LEU A 70 -11.96 -4.94 4.09
N PHE A 71 -11.68 -3.69 3.83
CA PHE A 71 -12.39 -2.56 4.44
C PHE A 71 -13.86 -2.50 4.01
N GLU A 72 -14.15 -2.66 2.72
CA GLU A 72 -15.52 -2.70 2.20
C GLU A 72 -16.33 -3.84 2.82
N ASN A 73 -15.75 -5.05 2.89
CA ASN A 73 -16.41 -6.18 3.55
C ASN A 73 -16.56 -5.95 5.06
N PHE A 74 -15.59 -5.32 5.72
CA PHE A 74 -15.69 -4.94 7.12
C PHE A 74 -16.90 -4.04 7.38
N LEU A 75 -17.11 -3.00 6.55
CA LEU A 75 -18.25 -2.09 6.67
C LEU A 75 -19.58 -2.83 6.50
N ILE A 76 -19.68 -3.71 5.51
CA ILE A 76 -20.89 -4.53 5.26
C ILE A 76 -21.18 -5.43 6.46
N ILE A 77 -20.17 -6.10 6.98
CA ILE A 77 -20.30 -7.01 8.13
C ILE A 77 -20.65 -6.22 9.40
N LEU A 78 -20.05 -5.07 9.59
CA LEU A 78 -20.34 -4.17 10.70
C LEU A 78 -21.82 -3.76 10.67
N GLU A 79 -22.30 -3.27 9.52
CA GLU A 79 -23.68 -2.83 9.34
C GLU A 79 -24.68 -3.97 9.56
N ASN A 80 -24.45 -5.14 9.00
CA ASN A 80 -25.30 -6.33 9.17
C ASN A 80 -25.40 -6.81 10.62
N ASN A 81 -24.49 -6.37 11.49
CA ASN A 81 -24.44 -6.74 12.91
C ASN A 81 -24.69 -5.56 13.86
N ARG A 82 -25.20 -4.43 13.35
CA ARG A 82 -25.40 -3.18 14.09
C ARG A 82 -26.05 -3.40 15.44
N ASP A 83 -27.24 -3.98 15.49
CA ASP A 83 -27.99 -4.18 16.75
C ASP A 83 -27.23 -5.03 17.78
N SER A 84 -26.49 -6.03 17.30
CA SER A 84 -25.70 -6.90 18.16
C SER A 84 -24.47 -6.22 18.74
N ILE A 85 -23.90 -5.26 18.02
CA ILE A 85 -22.72 -4.50 18.43
C ILE A 85 -23.15 -3.37 19.39
N ASP A 86 -24.17 -2.60 19.02
CA ASP A 86 -24.67 -1.48 19.82
C ASP A 86 -25.15 -1.96 21.20
N SER A 87 -25.80 -3.13 21.27
CA SER A 87 -26.25 -3.71 22.54
C SER A 87 -25.11 -4.15 23.48
N ARG A 88 -23.88 -4.28 23.00
CA ARG A 88 -22.74 -4.81 23.74
C ARG A 88 -21.65 -3.79 24.04
N THR A 89 -21.61 -2.72 23.23
CA THR A 89 -20.56 -1.71 23.31
C THR A 89 -21.23 -0.35 23.44
N GLY A 90 -20.85 0.46 24.39
CA GLY A 90 -21.32 1.84 24.49
C GLY A 90 -20.69 2.80 23.47
N TYR A 91 -20.09 2.26 22.40
CA TYR A 91 -19.34 3.01 21.39
C TYR A 91 -20.09 3.04 20.07
N ASN A 92 -20.08 4.21 19.40
CA ASN A 92 -20.55 4.33 18.02
C ASN A 92 -19.47 3.85 17.04
N TRP A 93 -19.51 2.57 16.67
CA TRP A 93 -18.58 1.95 15.74
C TRP A 93 -18.84 2.34 14.27
N PHE A 94 -19.89 3.09 14.01
CA PHE A 94 -20.34 3.48 12.67
C PHE A 94 -19.89 4.88 12.29
N ASP A 95 -19.33 5.62 13.24
CA ASP A 95 -18.77 6.95 13.02
C ASP A 95 -17.31 6.80 12.53
N ILE A 96 -17.19 6.43 11.25
CA ILE A 96 -15.90 6.26 10.61
C ILE A 96 -15.47 7.60 10.03
N PRO A 97 -14.30 8.13 10.43
CA PRO A 97 -13.77 9.37 9.88
C PRO A 97 -13.71 9.34 8.34
N GLU A 98 -14.12 10.45 7.71
CA GLU A 98 -14.18 10.56 6.24
C GLU A 98 -12.82 10.36 5.56
N GLU A 99 -11.73 10.61 6.28
CA GLU A 99 -10.36 10.45 5.82
C GLU A 99 -10.01 8.97 5.58
N ILE A 100 -10.54 8.04 6.37
CA ILE A 100 -10.19 6.62 6.29
C ILE A 100 -10.48 6.01 4.91
N PRO A 101 -11.67 6.15 4.32
CA PRO A 101 -11.92 5.68 2.97
C PRO A 101 -10.99 6.29 1.92
N ILE A 102 -10.62 7.57 2.08
CA ILE A 102 -9.71 8.28 1.18
C ILE A 102 -8.30 7.65 1.24
N LEU A 103 -7.79 7.44 2.46
CA LEU A 103 -6.47 6.82 2.68
C LEU A 103 -6.43 5.38 2.17
N ILE A 104 -7.47 4.60 2.40
CA ILE A 104 -7.61 3.24 1.88
C ILE A 104 -7.56 3.22 0.35
N ASN A 105 -8.28 4.12 -0.32
CA ASN A 105 -8.24 4.20 -1.79
C ASN A 105 -6.84 4.60 -2.31
N LYS A 106 -6.19 5.58 -1.69
CA LYS A 106 -4.81 5.95 -2.04
C LYS A 106 -3.85 4.77 -1.88
N LEU A 107 -3.96 4.03 -0.79
CA LEU A 107 -3.10 2.86 -0.56
C LEU A 107 -3.32 1.77 -1.60
N GLU A 108 -4.58 1.54 -2.01
CA GLU A 108 -4.93 0.59 -3.05
C GLU A 108 -4.36 0.97 -4.44
N GLU A 109 -4.29 2.26 -4.77
CA GLU A 109 -3.66 2.74 -6.00
C GLU A 109 -2.17 2.38 -6.09
N TYR A 110 -1.48 2.32 -4.93
CA TYR A 110 -0.07 1.95 -4.88
C TYR A 110 0.14 0.44 -4.83
N ASP A 111 -0.69 -0.30 -4.11
CA ASP A 111 -0.47 -1.73 -3.82
C ASP A 111 -1.75 -2.56 -3.71
N SER A 112 -2.53 -2.62 -4.79
CA SER A 112 -3.78 -3.39 -4.86
C SER A 112 -3.62 -4.88 -4.57
N ASN A 113 -2.46 -5.45 -4.89
CA ASN A 113 -2.20 -6.88 -4.80
C ASN A 113 -1.28 -7.28 -3.64
N SER A 114 -0.91 -6.34 -2.74
CA SER A 114 0.02 -6.62 -1.65
C SER A 114 1.41 -7.11 -2.10
N THR A 115 1.85 -6.70 -3.28
CA THR A 115 3.12 -7.14 -3.86
C THR A 115 4.19 -6.08 -3.84
N MET A 116 3.78 -4.78 -3.82
CA MET A 116 4.71 -3.67 -3.93
C MET A 116 5.76 -3.68 -2.82
N PHE A 117 5.34 -3.90 -1.58
CA PHE A 117 6.25 -3.82 -0.42
C PHE A 117 6.79 -5.18 0.01
N ARG A 118 6.14 -6.27 -0.41
CA ARG A 118 6.50 -7.63 0.01
C ARG A 118 7.76 -8.15 -0.67
N TYR A 119 7.93 -7.81 -1.95
CA TYR A 119 9.04 -8.33 -2.74
C TYR A 119 10.01 -7.21 -3.09
N PRO A 120 11.33 -7.44 -2.95
CA PRO A 120 12.35 -6.45 -3.31
C PRO A 120 12.37 -6.17 -4.81
N ILE A 121 11.98 -7.16 -5.61
CA ILE A 121 11.89 -7.05 -7.08
C ILE A 121 10.47 -7.40 -7.51
N SER A 122 9.90 -6.61 -8.38
CA SER A 122 8.59 -6.84 -8.98
C SER A 122 8.75 -7.29 -10.43
N MET A 123 7.90 -8.23 -10.87
CA MET A 123 7.82 -8.58 -12.29
C MET A 123 7.13 -7.48 -13.12
N ASP A 124 6.35 -6.61 -12.48
CA ASP A 124 5.76 -5.44 -13.12
C ASP A 124 6.76 -4.28 -13.11
N LYS A 125 7.16 -3.86 -14.31
CA LYS A 125 8.13 -2.78 -14.53
C LYS A 125 7.65 -1.43 -13.98
N ASN A 126 6.36 -1.17 -13.97
CA ASN A 126 5.81 0.08 -13.47
C ASN A 126 5.87 0.12 -11.94
N VAL A 127 5.57 -1.01 -11.30
CA VAL A 127 5.71 -1.17 -9.84
C VAL A 127 7.17 -1.06 -9.44
N GLU A 128 8.07 -1.70 -10.19
CA GLU A 128 9.52 -1.63 -9.95
C GLU A 128 10.06 -0.21 -10.07
N TYR A 129 9.62 0.51 -11.12
CA TYR A 129 9.99 1.91 -11.31
C TYR A 129 9.50 2.81 -10.16
N LYS A 130 8.29 2.57 -9.62
CA LYS A 130 7.78 3.32 -8.45
C LYS A 130 8.58 3.08 -7.18
N LYS A 131 9.10 1.87 -6.97
CA LYS A 131 9.94 1.51 -5.81
C LYS A 131 11.33 2.15 -5.88
N SER A 132 11.80 2.44 -7.08
CA SER A 132 13.16 2.94 -7.27
C SER A 132 13.34 4.34 -6.72
N THR A 133 14.40 4.51 -5.93
CA THR A 133 14.80 5.83 -5.38
C THR A 133 15.68 6.63 -6.32
N TYR A 134 16.10 6.04 -7.43
CA TYR A 134 16.84 6.71 -8.48
C TYR A 134 16.15 6.49 -9.82
N LYS A 135 15.78 7.59 -10.47
CA LYS A 135 15.12 7.58 -11.77
C LYS A 135 16.11 7.94 -12.87
N LYS A 136 16.08 7.20 -13.98
CA LYS A 136 16.92 7.53 -15.14
C LYS A 136 16.55 8.91 -15.66
N CYS A 137 17.55 9.77 -15.84
CA CYS A 137 17.38 11.11 -16.38
C CYS A 137 18.33 11.34 -17.55
N ASN A 138 18.00 12.28 -18.43
CA ASN A 138 18.87 12.70 -19.51
C ASN A 138 19.59 13.97 -19.06
N LEU A 139 20.84 13.83 -18.66
CA LEU A 139 21.71 15.00 -18.50
C LEU A 139 22.16 15.46 -19.88
N VAL A 140 21.53 16.50 -20.40
CA VAL A 140 22.02 17.19 -21.60
C VAL A 140 23.34 17.87 -21.22
N LYS A 141 24.42 17.56 -21.92
CA LYS A 141 25.75 18.17 -21.71
C LYS A 141 25.60 19.68 -21.56
N GLY A 142 25.98 20.21 -20.40
CA GLY A 142 26.09 21.66 -20.13
C GLY A 142 24.82 22.35 -19.62
N LYS A 143 23.71 21.65 -19.39
CA LYS A 143 22.53 22.25 -18.72
C LYS A 143 22.26 21.53 -17.41
N THR A 144 22.61 22.16 -16.30
CA THR A 144 21.99 21.81 -15.02
C THR A 144 20.47 21.93 -15.18
N PRO A 145 19.68 20.99 -14.64
CA PRO A 145 18.22 21.11 -14.67
C PRO A 145 17.87 22.50 -14.12
N LYS A 146 17.11 23.29 -14.89
CA LYS A 146 16.61 24.58 -14.40
C LYS A 146 15.88 24.30 -13.12
N GLU A 147 16.34 24.88 -12.02
CA GLU A 147 15.68 24.85 -10.73
C GLU A 147 14.24 25.33 -10.92
N SER A 148 13.31 24.40 -10.84
CA SER A 148 11.93 24.78 -10.57
C SER A 148 11.94 25.39 -9.17
N LYS A 149 11.39 26.59 -9.04
CA LYS A 149 11.30 27.38 -7.80
C LYS A 149 10.38 26.76 -6.75
N SER A 150 10.52 25.48 -6.46
CA SER A 150 9.90 24.81 -5.33
C SER A 150 11.02 24.32 -4.44
N GLU A 151 10.96 24.67 -3.18
CA GLU A 151 11.86 24.36 -2.05
C GLU A 151 12.95 23.35 -2.37
N SER A 152 14.20 23.81 -2.41
CA SER A 152 15.37 23.06 -2.88
C SER A 152 15.70 21.88 -1.95
N LYS A 153 15.02 20.77 -2.12
CA LYS A 153 15.56 19.49 -1.65
C LYS A 153 16.75 19.18 -2.55
N SER A 154 17.95 19.08 -1.96
CA SER A 154 19.17 18.72 -2.67
C SER A 154 18.93 17.40 -3.41
N LYS A 155 19.04 17.42 -4.74
CA LYS A 155 18.94 16.21 -5.58
C LYS A 155 20.32 15.59 -5.71
N ILE A 156 20.40 14.28 -5.51
CA ILE A 156 21.63 13.51 -5.71
C ILE A 156 21.59 12.93 -7.11
N PHE A 157 22.67 13.08 -7.87
CA PHE A 157 22.83 12.51 -9.18
C PHE A 157 23.84 11.35 -9.10
N LEU A 158 23.47 10.21 -9.71
CA LEU A 158 24.37 9.10 -9.94
C LEU A 158 24.74 9.07 -11.42
N LEU A 159 26.02 9.16 -11.71
CA LEU A 159 26.57 9.14 -13.08
C LEU A 159 27.31 7.83 -13.28
N VAL A 160 26.98 7.13 -14.35
CA VAL A 160 27.65 5.91 -14.76
C VAL A 160 28.59 6.23 -15.92
N HIS A 161 29.87 5.96 -15.75
CA HIS A 161 30.91 6.22 -16.75
C HIS A 161 31.33 4.92 -17.41
N ASN A 162 31.75 4.99 -18.67
CA ASN A 162 32.49 3.92 -19.34
C ASN A 162 33.98 3.98 -18.98
N GLY A 163 34.78 3.04 -19.54
CA GLY A 163 36.21 3.01 -19.32
C GLY A 163 37.00 4.22 -19.87
N ASN A 164 36.34 5.11 -20.61
CA ASN A 164 36.91 6.34 -21.20
C ASN A 164 36.41 7.60 -20.50
N ASP A 165 35.88 7.49 -19.28
CA ASP A 165 35.27 8.59 -18.51
C ASP A 165 34.07 9.31 -19.19
N GLU A 166 33.46 8.69 -20.19
CA GLU A 166 32.26 9.22 -20.80
C GLU A 166 31.03 8.79 -19.99
N ILE A 167 30.12 9.73 -19.73
CA ILE A 167 28.85 9.44 -19.06
C ILE A 167 27.94 8.66 -20.02
N ILE A 168 27.66 7.42 -19.68
CA ILE A 168 26.79 6.52 -20.45
C ILE A 168 25.36 6.48 -19.91
N GLU A 169 25.21 6.68 -18.60
CA GLU A 169 23.89 6.76 -17.96
C GLU A 169 23.92 7.77 -16.83
N SER A 170 22.75 8.35 -16.57
CA SER A 170 22.58 9.28 -15.45
C SER A 170 21.24 9.04 -14.76
N TYR A 171 21.25 9.15 -13.43
CA TYR A 171 20.10 8.94 -12.56
C TYR A 171 19.99 10.10 -11.57
N VAL A 172 18.78 10.45 -11.18
CA VAL A 172 18.48 11.45 -10.17
C VAL A 172 17.74 10.79 -9.00
N SER A 173 18.07 11.20 -7.77
CA SER A 173 17.34 10.74 -6.59
C SER A 173 15.89 11.22 -6.64
N ASP A 174 14.97 10.29 -6.39
CA ASP A 174 13.53 10.51 -6.34
C ASP A 174 12.92 9.60 -5.28
N ASN A 175 12.58 10.19 -4.14
CA ASN A 175 11.93 9.49 -3.03
C ASN A 175 10.46 9.92 -2.87
N GLU A 176 9.90 10.65 -3.82
CA GLU A 176 8.61 11.31 -3.68
C GLU A 176 7.50 10.29 -3.42
N VAL A 177 7.39 9.27 -4.27
CA VAL A 177 6.36 8.23 -4.13
C VAL A 177 6.46 7.47 -2.80
N LEU A 178 7.67 7.06 -2.39
CA LEU A 178 7.84 6.34 -1.13
C LEU A 178 7.57 7.23 0.09
N SER A 179 7.82 8.52 -0.02
CA SER A 179 7.52 9.47 1.05
C SER A 179 6.02 9.72 1.13
N GLU A 180 5.32 9.87 0.01
CA GLU A 180 3.88 10.02 -0.02
C GLU A 180 3.16 8.79 0.56
N ILE A 181 3.57 7.58 0.17
CA ILE A 181 3.03 6.34 0.75
C ILE A 181 3.28 6.27 2.26
N HIS A 182 4.46 6.70 2.71
CA HIS A 182 4.78 6.71 4.14
C HIS A 182 3.85 7.63 4.94
N GLU A 183 3.53 8.81 4.42
CA GLU A 183 2.59 9.71 5.08
C GLU A 183 1.17 9.10 5.13
N VAL A 184 0.71 8.51 4.01
CA VAL A 184 -0.59 7.82 3.98
C VAL A 184 -0.69 6.67 4.99
N LEU A 185 0.40 5.95 5.24
CA LEU A 185 0.41 4.81 6.17
C LEU A 185 0.64 5.21 7.63
N LYS A 186 1.05 6.46 7.89
CA LYS A 186 1.31 6.97 9.23
C LYS A 186 0.08 7.61 9.87
N GLU A 187 -0.84 8.14 9.07
CA GLU A 187 -2.14 8.65 9.49
C GLU A 187 -3.11 7.53 9.85
#